data_7ca12ffee036789c89cb21eb81cf0dca
#
_entry.id   7ca12ffee036789c89cb21eb81cf0dca
#
_cell.length_a   1.000
_cell.length_b   1.000
_cell.length_c   1.000
_cell.angle_alpha   90.00
_cell.angle_beta   90.00
_cell.angle_gamma   90.00
#
_symmetry.space_group_name_H-M   'P 1'
#
loop_
_entity.id
_entity.type
_entity.pdbx_description
1 polymer ?
#
loop_
_entity_poly.entity_id
_entity_poly.type
_entity_poly.pdbx_seq_one_letter_code
_entity_poly.pdbx_strand_id
1 'polypeptide(L)'
;VNFYVRLQMGHGFRTNGEKVGWKNDVQGRERAYAAKDWCELPEKIMQAAERIRGVQIECRPAVDVIQRFNSPKVLIYVDPPYVLGTRHGKQYRCEMDDKDHEELIDVLLDHKGPVLLSGYDNALYNGRLRGWHREETVNYSQTASRKTEVLWMNFEPEDEEALNMIIPK
;
A
#
# COMPACT_ATOMS: atom_id res chain seq x y z
N VAL A 1 -6.68 19.79 -6.99
CA VAL A 1 -5.73 20.58 -6.18
C VAL A 1 -6.06 20.42 -4.70
N ASN A 2 -7.30 20.69 -4.26
CA ASN A 2 -7.68 20.64 -2.82
C ASN A 2 -7.47 19.27 -2.17
N PHE A 3 -7.69 18.15 -2.89
CA PHE A 3 -7.48 16.80 -2.37
C PHE A 3 -6.00 16.57 -2.02
N TYR A 4 -5.10 16.89 -2.95
CA TYR A 4 -3.67 16.70 -2.76
C TYR A 4 -3.10 17.59 -1.64
N VAL A 5 -3.49 18.86 -1.60
CA VAL A 5 -3.13 19.78 -0.50
C VAL A 5 -3.58 19.21 0.85
N ARG A 6 -4.81 18.69 0.91
CA ARG A 6 -5.35 18.09 2.13
C ARG A 6 -4.56 16.85 2.56
N LEU A 7 -4.14 15.99 1.63
CA LEU A 7 -3.31 14.83 1.94
C LEU A 7 -1.94 15.24 2.48
N GLN A 8 -1.29 16.23 1.86
CA GLN A 8 0.04 16.68 2.27
C GLN A 8 0.03 17.44 3.60
N MET A 9 -0.95 18.31 3.80
CA MET A 9 -1.01 19.21 4.95
C MET A 9 -1.88 18.70 6.10
N GLY A 10 -2.70 17.67 5.88
CA GLY A 10 -3.51 17.04 6.91
C GLY A 10 -2.74 15.94 7.65
N HIS A 11 -3.14 15.64 8.89
CA HIS A 11 -2.58 14.53 9.63
C HIS A 11 -3.15 13.18 9.15
N GLY A 12 -2.28 12.16 9.00
CA GLY A 12 -2.65 10.75 8.84
C GLY A 12 -3.09 10.31 7.44
N PHE A 13 -2.94 11.14 6.41
CA PHE A 13 -3.24 10.77 5.00
C PHE A 13 -4.62 10.13 4.76
N ARG A 14 -5.63 10.44 5.57
CA ARG A 14 -6.95 9.82 5.51
C ARG A 14 -7.74 10.26 4.29
N THR A 15 -8.36 9.31 3.59
CA THR A 15 -9.21 9.55 2.42
C THR A 15 -10.70 9.32 2.68
N ASN A 16 -11.08 8.88 3.89
CA ASN A 16 -12.44 8.53 4.29
C ASN A 16 -13.38 9.72 4.55
N GLY A 17 -12.93 10.96 4.29
CA GLY A 17 -13.75 12.16 4.51
C GLY A 17 -13.71 12.73 5.93
N GLU A 18 -13.07 12.06 6.89
CA GLU A 18 -12.92 12.59 8.25
C GLU A 18 -12.15 13.90 8.25
N LYS A 19 -12.57 14.82 9.12
CA LYS A 19 -11.85 16.07 9.36
C LYS A 19 -10.60 15.76 10.18
N VAL A 20 -9.44 15.91 9.56
CA VAL A 20 -8.14 15.79 10.23
C VAL A 20 -7.57 17.17 10.54
N GLY A 21 -6.76 17.26 11.59
CA GLY A 21 -6.03 18.47 11.91
C GLY A 21 -5.06 18.86 10.78
N TRP A 22 -4.70 20.13 10.74
CA TRP A 22 -3.71 20.66 9.82
C TRP A 22 -2.31 20.57 10.45
N LYS A 23 -1.33 20.17 9.66
CA LYS A 23 0.09 20.14 10.10
C LYS A 23 0.58 21.59 10.27
N ASN A 24 0.36 22.14 11.45
CA ASN A 24 0.77 23.50 11.80
C ASN A 24 1.64 23.45 13.05
N ASP A 25 2.84 24.03 12.99
CA ASP A 25 3.69 24.20 14.15
C ASP A 25 3.57 25.64 14.66
N VAL A 26 2.77 25.83 15.71
CA VAL A 26 2.59 27.12 16.39
C VAL A 26 3.61 27.35 17.51
N GLN A 27 4.45 26.35 17.82
CA GLN A 27 5.40 26.41 18.94
C GLN A 27 6.84 26.69 18.51
N GLY A 28 7.09 26.91 17.21
CA GLY A 28 8.41 27.19 16.67
C GLY A 28 9.44 26.08 16.92
N ARG A 29 8.98 24.81 17.02
CA ARG A 29 9.90 23.67 17.17
C ARG A 29 10.77 23.59 15.92
N GLU A 30 12.01 23.15 16.08
CA GLU A 30 13.03 23.10 15.01
C GLU A 30 12.63 22.32 13.75
N ARG A 31 11.47 21.68 13.75
CA ARG A 31 10.97 20.87 12.65
C ARG A 31 9.57 21.31 12.24
N ALA A 32 9.51 22.43 11.56
CA ALA A 32 8.33 22.80 10.78
C ALA A 32 8.19 21.85 9.57
N TYR A 33 7.95 20.56 9.82
CA TYR A 33 7.89 19.50 8.82
C TYR A 33 7.00 19.89 7.63
N ALA A 34 5.86 20.51 7.92
CA ALA A 34 4.93 20.90 6.87
C ALA A 34 5.52 21.94 5.91
N ALA A 35 6.26 22.92 6.43
CA ALA A 35 6.89 23.94 5.60
C ALA A 35 8.01 23.36 4.75
N LYS A 36 8.83 22.47 5.33
CA LYS A 36 9.90 21.76 4.60
C LYS A 36 9.30 20.86 3.52
N ASP A 37 8.35 20.01 3.89
CA ASP A 37 7.66 19.12 2.94
C ASP A 37 7.03 19.89 1.79
N TRP A 38 6.45 21.06 2.08
CA TRP A 38 5.84 21.92 1.07
C TRP A 38 6.85 22.54 0.13
N CYS A 39 8.01 22.98 0.64
CA CYS A 39 9.09 23.53 -0.20
C CYS A 39 9.70 22.47 -1.15
N GLU A 40 9.81 21.23 -0.71
CA GLU A 40 10.36 20.13 -1.52
C GLU A 40 9.33 19.53 -2.51
N LEU A 41 8.05 19.86 -2.32
CA LEU A 41 6.95 19.25 -3.06
C LEU A 41 7.02 19.43 -4.58
N PRO A 42 7.36 20.61 -5.14
CA PRO A 42 7.45 20.80 -6.58
C PRO A 42 8.45 19.85 -7.24
N GLU A 43 9.61 19.67 -6.62
CA GLU A 43 10.63 18.76 -7.12
C GLU A 43 10.18 17.29 -7.04
N LYS A 44 9.60 16.88 -5.93
CA LYS A 44 9.03 15.53 -5.76
C LYS A 44 7.92 15.24 -6.79
N ILE A 45 7.09 16.22 -7.12
CA ILE A 45 6.06 16.08 -8.16
C ILE A 45 6.71 15.90 -9.53
N MET A 46 7.75 16.66 -9.86
CA MET A 46 8.44 16.51 -11.15
C MET A 46 9.10 15.14 -11.28
N GLN A 47 9.78 14.66 -10.25
CA GLN A 47 10.38 13.33 -10.22
C GLN A 47 9.32 12.24 -10.37
N ALA A 48 8.21 12.35 -9.64
CA ALA A 48 7.08 11.42 -9.75
C ALA A 48 6.47 11.44 -11.17
N ALA A 49 6.25 12.63 -11.74
CA ALA A 49 5.71 12.78 -13.09
C ALA A 49 6.60 12.11 -14.15
N GLU A 50 7.92 12.26 -14.03
CA GLU A 50 8.85 11.58 -14.92
C GLU A 50 8.82 10.06 -14.75
N ARG A 51 8.76 9.58 -13.49
CA ARG A 51 8.72 8.15 -13.17
C ARG A 51 7.47 7.45 -13.68
N ILE A 52 6.31 8.13 -13.65
CA ILE A 52 5.03 7.57 -14.10
C ILE A 52 4.73 7.86 -15.57
N ARG A 53 5.66 8.47 -16.32
CA ARG A 53 5.49 8.67 -17.76
C ARG A 53 5.31 7.32 -18.46
N GLY A 54 4.23 7.18 -19.21
CA GLY A 54 3.87 5.93 -19.90
C GLY A 54 3.09 4.93 -19.05
N VAL A 55 2.82 5.22 -17.76
CA VAL A 55 1.95 4.41 -16.91
C VAL A 55 0.50 4.61 -17.33
N GLN A 56 -0.22 3.50 -17.52
CA GLN A 56 -1.67 3.53 -17.71
C GLN A 56 -2.36 3.50 -16.35
N ILE A 57 -3.26 4.45 -16.12
CA ILE A 57 -4.03 4.53 -14.87
C ILE A 57 -5.46 4.13 -15.15
N GLU A 58 -5.97 3.17 -14.36
CA GLU A 58 -7.34 2.71 -14.44
C GLU A 58 -8.07 2.90 -13.10
N CYS A 59 -9.35 3.22 -13.18
CA CYS A 59 -10.24 3.31 -12.03
C CYS A 59 -11.35 2.25 -12.20
N ARG A 60 -10.99 0.99 -11.88
CA ARG A 60 -11.87 -0.18 -11.98
C ARG A 60 -11.70 -1.06 -10.75
N PRO A 61 -12.63 -2.01 -10.48
CA PRO A 61 -12.39 -3.06 -9.51
C PRO A 61 -11.08 -3.79 -9.81
N ALA A 62 -10.27 -4.02 -8.77
CA ALA A 62 -8.95 -4.66 -8.94
C ALA A 62 -9.06 -6.05 -9.57
N VAL A 63 -10.08 -6.81 -9.19
CA VAL A 63 -10.39 -8.15 -9.72
C VAL A 63 -10.51 -8.12 -11.25
N ASP A 64 -11.27 -7.18 -11.81
CA ASP A 64 -11.45 -7.04 -13.26
C ASP A 64 -10.13 -6.74 -13.97
N VAL A 65 -9.29 -5.89 -13.35
CA VAL A 65 -7.98 -5.53 -13.91
C VAL A 65 -7.03 -6.73 -13.88
N ILE A 66 -6.96 -7.45 -12.76
CA ILE A 66 -6.10 -8.63 -12.60
C ILE A 66 -6.49 -9.70 -13.63
N GLN A 67 -7.78 -10.01 -13.76
CA GLN A 67 -8.28 -10.99 -14.71
C GLN A 67 -7.94 -10.62 -16.17
N ARG A 68 -8.05 -9.33 -16.53
CA ARG A 68 -7.72 -8.86 -17.88
C ARG A 68 -6.24 -9.00 -18.21
N PHE A 69 -5.37 -8.85 -17.22
CA PHE A 69 -3.92 -8.98 -17.39
C PHE A 69 -3.38 -10.37 -16.98
N ASN A 70 -4.22 -11.39 -16.88
CA ASN A 70 -3.81 -12.74 -16.52
C ASN A 70 -2.91 -13.38 -17.60
N SER A 71 -1.61 -13.21 -17.47
CA SER A 71 -0.58 -13.69 -18.40
C SER A 71 0.69 -14.05 -17.64
N PRO A 72 1.44 -15.10 -18.08
CA PRO A 72 2.71 -15.48 -17.45
C PRO A 72 3.79 -14.39 -17.47
N LYS A 73 3.66 -13.39 -18.35
CA LYS A 73 4.61 -12.29 -18.51
C LYS A 73 4.26 -11.04 -17.70
N VAL A 74 3.17 -11.09 -16.95
CA VAL A 74 2.69 -9.95 -16.16
C VAL A 74 2.94 -10.22 -14.69
N LEU A 75 3.73 -9.38 -14.06
CA LEU A 75 3.86 -9.33 -12.62
C LEU A 75 2.74 -8.45 -12.04
N ILE A 76 2.06 -8.97 -11.04
CA ILE A 76 1.05 -8.23 -10.28
C ILE A 76 1.61 -7.89 -8.89
N TYR A 77 1.66 -6.60 -8.54
CA TYR A 77 1.86 -6.15 -7.17
C TYR A 77 0.55 -5.63 -6.62
N VAL A 78 0.11 -6.18 -5.51
CA VAL A 78 -1.18 -5.88 -4.88
C VAL A 78 -0.96 -5.32 -3.48
N ASP A 79 -1.46 -4.11 -3.25
CA ASP A 79 -1.46 -3.42 -1.96
C ASP A 79 -2.90 -2.99 -1.62
N PRO A 80 -3.76 -3.92 -1.16
CA PRO A 80 -5.17 -3.64 -0.89
C PRO A 80 -5.32 -2.87 0.43
N PRO A 81 -6.48 -2.26 0.69
CA PRO A 81 -6.83 -1.87 2.06
C PRO A 81 -6.68 -3.06 2.99
N TYR A 82 -5.78 -2.99 3.98
CA TYR A 82 -5.48 -4.13 4.85
C TYR A 82 -6.70 -4.61 5.62
N VAL A 83 -6.77 -5.92 5.89
CA VAL A 83 -7.90 -6.58 6.59
C VAL A 83 -8.29 -5.82 7.84
N LEU A 84 -9.59 -5.51 8.00
CA LEU A 84 -10.10 -4.62 9.06
C LEU A 84 -9.74 -5.10 10.47
N GLY A 85 -9.67 -6.42 10.69
CA GLY A 85 -9.26 -7.00 11.98
C GLY A 85 -7.80 -6.72 12.37
N THR A 86 -6.95 -6.32 11.43
CA THR A 86 -5.52 -6.08 11.67
C THR A 86 -5.15 -4.62 11.93
N ARG A 87 -6.08 -3.69 11.72
CA ARG A 87 -5.85 -2.24 11.85
C ARG A 87 -6.94 -1.52 12.63
N HIS A 88 -6.65 -0.32 13.10
CA HIS A 88 -7.60 0.50 13.82
C HIS A 88 -8.47 1.31 12.86
N GLY A 89 -9.75 0.95 12.77
CA GLY A 89 -10.79 1.70 12.08
C GLY A 89 -10.66 1.74 10.55
N LYS A 90 -11.64 2.39 9.94
CA LYS A 90 -11.71 2.61 8.50
C LYS A 90 -10.85 3.81 8.11
N GLN A 91 -9.99 3.64 7.13
CA GLN A 91 -9.07 4.69 6.66
C GLN A 91 -9.35 5.11 5.21
N TYR A 92 -9.94 4.22 4.42
CA TYR A 92 -10.19 4.42 3.00
C TYR A 92 -11.67 4.75 2.74
N ARG A 93 -11.92 5.43 1.64
CA ARG A 93 -13.28 5.67 1.15
C ARG A 93 -13.95 4.38 0.68
N CYS A 94 -13.18 3.53 0.03
CA CYS A 94 -13.57 2.19 -0.41
C CYS A 94 -12.77 1.20 0.45
N GLU A 95 -13.42 0.64 1.45
CA GLU A 95 -12.85 -0.42 2.28
C GLU A 95 -13.19 -1.77 1.68
N MET A 96 -12.37 -2.77 1.98
CA MET A 96 -12.63 -4.17 1.64
C MET A 96 -13.11 -4.91 2.88
N ASP A 97 -14.13 -5.73 2.74
CA ASP A 97 -14.53 -6.71 3.74
C ASP A 97 -13.83 -8.07 3.50
N ASP A 98 -14.06 -9.04 4.39
CA ASP A 98 -13.41 -10.35 4.27
C ASP A 98 -13.79 -11.07 2.96
N LYS A 99 -15.00 -10.87 2.46
CA LYS A 99 -15.45 -11.45 1.19
C LYS A 99 -14.73 -10.83 0.00
N ASP A 100 -14.51 -9.51 0.02
CA ASP A 100 -13.75 -8.82 -1.02
C ASP A 100 -12.29 -9.33 -1.04
N HIS A 101 -11.72 -9.59 0.15
CA HIS A 101 -10.39 -10.19 0.28
C HIS A 101 -10.33 -11.62 -0.23
N GLU A 102 -11.35 -12.42 0.03
CA GLU A 102 -11.45 -13.80 -0.50
C GLU A 102 -11.52 -13.80 -2.03
N GLU A 103 -12.36 -12.94 -2.62
CA GLU A 103 -12.47 -12.78 -4.07
C GLU A 103 -11.15 -12.32 -4.69
N LEU A 104 -10.46 -11.38 -4.06
CA LEU A 104 -9.13 -10.95 -4.48
C LEU A 104 -8.14 -12.13 -4.47
N ILE A 105 -8.10 -12.91 -3.40
CA ILE A 105 -7.20 -14.07 -3.30
C ILE A 105 -7.51 -15.09 -4.41
N ASP A 106 -8.78 -15.34 -4.70
CA ASP A 106 -9.17 -16.30 -5.74
C ASP A 106 -8.60 -15.92 -7.11
N VAL A 107 -8.69 -14.66 -7.49
CA VAL A 107 -8.12 -14.22 -8.79
C VAL A 107 -6.60 -14.19 -8.78
N LEU A 108 -5.96 -13.97 -7.63
CA LEU A 108 -4.50 -14.03 -7.52
C LEU A 108 -3.98 -15.46 -7.61
N LEU A 109 -4.71 -16.43 -7.04
CA LEU A 109 -4.37 -17.86 -7.15
C LEU A 109 -4.52 -18.37 -8.59
N ASP A 110 -5.44 -17.81 -9.38
CA ASP A 110 -5.63 -18.15 -10.81
C ASP A 110 -4.66 -17.41 -11.74
N HIS A 111 -3.92 -16.41 -11.24
CA HIS A 111 -3.00 -15.64 -12.06
C HIS A 111 -1.80 -16.48 -12.51
N LYS A 112 -1.49 -16.41 -13.83
CA LYS A 112 -0.46 -17.24 -14.48
C LYS A 112 0.96 -16.70 -14.32
N GLY A 113 1.10 -15.45 -13.95
CA GLY A 113 2.39 -14.78 -13.78
C GLY A 113 2.79 -14.64 -12.31
N PRO A 114 3.91 -13.96 -12.05
CA PRO A 114 4.35 -13.68 -10.68
C PRO A 114 3.41 -12.69 -9.98
N VAL A 115 3.18 -12.95 -8.69
CA VAL A 115 2.33 -12.12 -7.81
C VAL A 115 3.06 -11.78 -6.53
N LEU A 116 2.95 -10.51 -6.12
CA LEU A 116 3.33 -10.02 -4.81
C LEU A 116 2.09 -9.40 -4.15
N LEU A 117 1.79 -9.82 -2.94
CA LEU A 117 0.67 -9.29 -2.14
C LEU A 117 1.21 -8.77 -0.81
N SER A 118 0.98 -7.49 -0.51
CA SER A 118 1.36 -6.87 0.76
C SER A 118 0.18 -6.77 1.72
N GLY A 119 0.47 -6.84 3.01
CA GLY A 119 -0.55 -6.69 4.05
C GLY A 119 -0.01 -6.91 5.45
N TYR A 120 -0.85 -6.67 6.46
CA TYR A 120 -0.53 -7.13 7.82
C TYR A 120 -0.75 -8.62 7.95
N ASP A 121 0.05 -9.26 8.80
CA ASP A 121 -0.12 -10.67 9.17
C ASP A 121 -1.56 -10.95 9.59
N ASN A 122 -2.19 -11.93 8.94
CA ASN A 122 -3.57 -12.30 9.22
C ASN A 122 -3.89 -13.76 8.85
N ALA A 123 -4.86 -14.34 9.55
CA ALA A 123 -5.23 -15.73 9.41
C ALA A 123 -5.83 -16.07 8.02
N LEU A 124 -6.56 -15.12 7.40
CA LEU A 124 -7.19 -15.32 6.10
C LEU A 124 -6.13 -15.58 5.02
N TYR A 125 -5.17 -14.66 4.90
CA TYR A 125 -4.11 -14.77 3.90
C TYR A 125 -3.20 -15.96 4.18
N ASN A 126 -2.76 -16.13 5.41
CA ASN A 126 -1.94 -17.27 5.80
C ASN A 126 -2.62 -18.62 5.54
N GLY A 127 -3.95 -18.69 5.72
CA GLY A 127 -4.72 -19.89 5.46
C GLY A 127 -4.89 -20.21 3.97
N ARG A 128 -5.09 -19.19 3.14
CA ARG A 128 -5.39 -19.32 1.71
C ARG A 128 -4.13 -19.40 0.83
N LEU A 129 -3.05 -18.72 1.24
CA LEU A 129 -1.79 -18.64 0.48
C LEU A 129 -0.74 -19.62 1.01
N ARG A 130 -1.15 -20.78 1.53
CA ARG A 130 -0.25 -21.83 1.95
C ARG A 130 0.62 -22.29 0.76
N GLY A 131 1.93 -22.24 0.91
CA GLY A 131 2.87 -22.59 -0.16
C GLY A 131 3.36 -21.40 -0.97
N TRP A 132 2.87 -20.19 -0.70
CA TRP A 132 3.52 -18.99 -1.18
C TRP A 132 4.72 -18.66 -0.28
N HIS A 133 5.77 -18.14 -0.89
CA HIS A 133 6.88 -17.57 -0.14
C HIS A 133 6.41 -16.38 0.69
N ARG A 134 6.93 -16.23 1.90
CA ARG A 134 6.44 -15.23 2.87
C ARG A 134 7.60 -14.53 3.55
N GLU A 135 7.71 -13.22 3.31
CA GLU A 135 8.67 -12.35 3.96
C GLU A 135 8.00 -11.43 4.96
N GLU A 136 8.65 -11.20 6.09
CA GLU A 136 8.11 -10.40 7.20
C GLU A 136 9.00 -9.21 7.52
N THR A 137 8.36 -8.06 7.74
CA THR A 137 9.02 -6.87 8.31
C THR A 137 8.24 -6.37 9.51
N VAL A 138 8.95 -6.05 10.57
CA VAL A 138 8.34 -5.49 11.78
C VAL A 138 8.38 -3.98 11.73
N ASN A 139 7.22 -3.37 11.63
CA ASN A 139 7.03 -1.94 11.68
C ASN A 139 6.38 -1.50 12.99
N TYR A 140 6.73 -0.29 13.44
CA TYR A 140 6.08 0.34 14.57
C TYR A 140 5.11 1.41 14.07
N SER A 141 3.84 1.26 14.44
CA SER A 141 2.84 2.29 14.12
C SER A 141 3.15 3.61 14.84
N GLN A 142 2.54 4.70 14.41
CA GLN A 142 2.67 6.02 15.08
C GLN A 142 2.27 5.98 16.56
N THR A 143 1.49 4.99 16.99
CA THR A 143 1.10 4.73 18.38
C THR A 143 2.02 3.75 19.10
N ALA A 144 3.22 3.46 18.55
CA ALA A 144 4.20 2.50 19.06
C ALA A 144 3.69 1.04 19.18
N SER A 145 2.57 0.69 18.54
CA SER A 145 2.16 -0.69 18.47
C SER A 145 2.96 -1.42 17.38
N ARG A 146 3.52 -2.56 17.76
CA ARG A 146 4.24 -3.45 16.85
C ARG A 146 3.26 -4.04 15.85
N LYS A 147 3.56 -3.93 14.55
CA LYS A 147 2.81 -4.54 13.46
C LYS A 147 3.77 -5.33 12.58
N THR A 148 3.38 -6.54 12.23
CA THR A 148 4.11 -7.35 11.25
C THR A 148 3.49 -7.10 9.89
N GLU A 149 4.25 -6.52 8.99
CA GLU A 149 3.92 -6.44 7.57
C GLU A 149 4.48 -7.67 6.88
N VAL A 150 3.72 -8.20 5.96
CA VAL A 150 4.03 -9.44 5.25
C VAL A 150 3.91 -9.19 3.75
N LEU A 151 4.86 -9.73 3.02
CA LEU A 151 4.81 -9.87 1.57
C LEU A 151 4.66 -11.35 1.23
N TRP A 152 3.54 -11.71 0.61
CA TRP A 152 3.31 -13.05 0.07
C TRP A 152 3.64 -13.06 -1.42
N MET A 153 4.40 -14.07 -1.86
CA MET A 153 4.83 -14.23 -3.25
C MET A 153 4.54 -15.65 -3.73
N ASN A 154 4.00 -15.80 -4.94
CA ASN A 154 3.77 -17.12 -5.55
C ASN A 154 5.03 -17.72 -6.20
N PHE A 155 6.19 -17.13 -5.94
CA PHE A 155 7.50 -17.55 -6.43
C PHE A 155 8.55 -17.34 -5.35
N GLU A 156 9.68 -18.07 -5.45
CA GLU A 156 10.85 -17.85 -4.60
C GLU A 156 11.67 -16.69 -5.17
N PRO A 157 12.02 -15.68 -4.39
CA PRO A 157 12.91 -14.62 -4.86
C PRO A 157 14.33 -15.19 -5.06
N GLU A 158 14.88 -14.99 -6.25
CA GLU A 158 16.23 -15.48 -6.60
C GLU A 158 17.36 -14.61 -6.02
N ASP A 159 17.03 -13.40 -5.57
CA ASP A 159 18.02 -12.40 -5.12
C ASP A 159 17.52 -11.62 -3.91
N GLU A 160 18.22 -11.77 -2.77
CA GLU A 160 17.94 -11.02 -1.54
C GLU A 160 18.12 -9.49 -1.73
N GLU A 161 19.00 -9.04 -2.64
CA GLU A 161 19.17 -7.61 -2.90
C GLU A 161 17.93 -7.03 -3.59
N ALA A 162 17.34 -7.75 -4.55
CA ALA A 162 16.08 -7.36 -5.19
C ALA A 162 14.93 -7.27 -4.19
N LEU A 163 14.87 -8.20 -3.25
CA LEU A 163 13.87 -8.22 -2.18
C LEU A 163 14.00 -7.00 -1.25
N ASN A 164 15.22 -6.64 -0.88
CA ASN A 164 15.50 -5.46 -0.02
C ASN A 164 15.16 -4.13 -0.69
N MET A 165 15.07 -4.06 -2.03
CA MET A 165 14.56 -2.89 -2.76
C MET A 165 13.04 -2.74 -2.66
N ILE A 166 12.33 -3.85 -2.49
CA ILE A 166 10.86 -3.88 -2.40
C ILE A 166 10.40 -3.68 -0.95
N ILE A 167 11.16 -4.21 0.01
CA ILE A 167 10.89 -4.11 1.45
C ILE A 167 12.02 -3.30 2.10
N PRO A 168 11.91 -1.97 2.19
CA PRO A 168 12.90 -1.18 2.92
C PRO A 168 12.86 -1.56 4.40
N LYS A 169 14.04 -1.93 4.95
CA LYS A 169 14.23 -2.21 6.38
C LYS A 169 14.09 -0.98 7.24
#